data_4f9444cefd58c92d84bd86af19671af1
#
_entry.id   4f9444cefd58c92d84bd86af19671af1
#
_cell.length_a   1.000
_cell.length_b   1.000
_cell.length_c   1.000
_cell.angle_alpha   90.00
_cell.angle_beta   90.00
_cell.angle_gamma   90.00
#
_symmetry.space_group_name_H-M   'P 1'
#
loop_
_entity.id
_entity.type
_entity.pdbx_description
1 polymer ?
#
loop_
_entity_poly.entity_id
_entity_poly.type
_entity_poly.pdbx_seq_one_letter_code
_entity_poly.pdbx_strand_id
1 'polypeptide(L)'
;MKIPNKKKSICIIGGGFYGCYIAKKINENFKNVQVEIYEKNTDLLTEAGKNNQYRLHLGFHYPRSLETIKQTQLGSKIFINEFKKFVSKPKKNIYLIHKNSLVKFELYKKIFEKLKINFKEINIKNIKFLKDHKMYQGAIDTNEQVILLDKLIPHLKKFVKKKCKINFCNEVKKINSKSGEIYDTKNKIRKFDYIINTTYINPNLGLKKKYKIKYEIAAMVKIKNTLKDTAITIMDGPFVSLYPRNNREASISSVKFTPIKKFRKLSNIKKYIKFANKNKKNIEKKNNKSLKKIF
;
A
#
# COMPACT_ATOMS: atom_id res chain seq x y z
N MET A 1 3.71 48.37 -14.44
CA MET A 1 4.63 47.18 -14.58
C MET A 1 4.01 46.00 -13.88
N LYS A 2 3.53 44.97 -14.61
CA LYS A 2 3.12 43.71 -13.99
C LYS A 2 4.38 42.93 -13.61
N ILE A 3 4.63 42.76 -12.31
CA ILE A 3 5.69 41.89 -11.81
C ILE A 3 5.43 40.50 -12.41
N PRO A 4 6.36 39.90 -13.17
CA PRO A 4 6.15 38.60 -13.75
C PRO A 4 5.93 37.62 -12.61
N ASN A 5 4.77 36.98 -12.57
CA ASN A 5 4.37 36.04 -11.54
C ASN A 5 5.31 34.82 -11.61
N LYS A 6 6.45 34.90 -10.91
CA LYS A 6 7.53 33.90 -10.93
C LYS A 6 6.96 32.53 -10.57
N LYS A 7 7.13 31.55 -11.47
CA LYS A 7 6.71 30.16 -11.20
C LYS A 7 7.32 29.68 -9.90
N LYS A 8 6.50 29.13 -9.01
CA LYS A 8 6.98 28.48 -7.79
C LYS A 8 7.61 27.13 -8.12
N SER A 9 8.78 26.89 -7.59
CA SER A 9 9.53 25.65 -7.76
C SER A 9 9.25 24.68 -6.62
N ILE A 10 8.84 23.45 -6.94
CA ILE A 10 8.47 22.42 -5.97
C ILE A 10 9.32 21.16 -6.21
N CYS A 11 10.06 20.76 -5.18
CA CYS A 11 10.79 19.50 -5.17
C CYS A 11 9.97 18.42 -4.47
N ILE A 12 9.75 17.29 -5.12
CA ILE A 12 9.19 16.08 -4.52
C ILE A 12 10.28 15.02 -4.44
N ILE A 13 10.57 14.54 -3.23
CA ILE A 13 11.60 13.54 -3.00
C ILE A 13 10.94 12.17 -2.84
N GLY A 14 11.16 11.29 -3.82
CA GLY A 14 10.55 9.97 -3.94
C GLY A 14 9.45 9.90 -4.98
N GLY A 15 9.67 9.10 -6.04
CA GLY A 15 8.73 8.85 -7.13
C GLY A 15 7.81 7.65 -6.87
N GLY A 16 7.46 7.38 -5.60
CA GLY A 16 6.47 6.40 -5.21
C GLY A 16 5.04 6.86 -5.47
N PHE A 17 4.04 6.11 -4.98
CA PHE A 17 2.63 6.44 -5.20
C PHE A 17 2.29 7.85 -4.70
N TYR A 18 2.68 8.19 -3.47
CA TYR A 18 2.40 9.52 -2.91
C TYR A 18 3.10 10.64 -3.66
N GLY A 19 4.36 10.43 -4.06
CA GLY A 19 5.08 11.45 -4.83
C GLY A 19 4.43 11.72 -6.18
N CYS A 20 4.07 10.67 -6.92
CA CYS A 20 3.38 10.80 -8.20
C CYS A 20 1.96 11.39 -8.05
N TYR A 21 1.23 10.99 -7.01
CA TYR A 21 -0.11 11.51 -6.74
C TYR A 21 -0.09 12.98 -6.35
N ILE A 22 0.81 13.38 -5.46
CA ILE A 22 0.98 14.79 -5.05
C ILE A 22 1.40 15.63 -6.25
N ALA A 23 2.37 15.13 -7.06
CA ALA A 23 2.76 15.80 -8.30
C ALA A 23 1.58 16.02 -9.26
N LYS A 24 0.72 14.99 -9.41
CA LYS A 24 -0.50 15.09 -10.20
C LYS A 24 -1.42 16.18 -9.65
N LYS A 25 -1.72 16.14 -8.36
CA LYS A 25 -2.62 17.13 -7.72
C LYS A 25 -2.10 18.56 -7.80
N ILE A 26 -0.80 18.76 -7.61
CA ILE A 26 -0.19 20.09 -7.75
C ILE A 26 -0.37 20.61 -9.19
N ASN A 27 -0.06 19.79 -10.20
CA ASN A 27 -0.18 20.22 -11.60
C ASN A 27 -1.63 20.42 -12.06
N GLU A 28 -2.61 19.75 -11.43
CA GLU A 28 -4.03 19.93 -11.73
C GLU A 28 -4.61 21.22 -11.12
N ASN A 29 -4.15 21.58 -9.92
CA ASN A 29 -4.76 22.67 -9.15
C ASN A 29 -3.98 24.00 -9.24
N PHE A 30 -2.72 24.00 -9.67
CA PHE A 30 -1.88 25.19 -9.71
C PHE A 30 -1.25 25.39 -11.09
N LYS A 31 -1.47 26.55 -11.70
CA LYS A 31 -0.95 26.87 -13.06
C LYS A 31 0.51 27.36 -13.04
N ASN A 32 0.90 28.11 -12.01
CA ASN A 32 2.22 28.77 -11.94
C ASN A 32 3.19 28.00 -11.04
N VAL A 33 3.32 26.70 -11.29
CA VAL A 33 4.23 25.83 -10.56
C VAL A 33 5.13 25.03 -11.49
N GLN A 34 6.34 24.75 -11.05
CA GLN A 34 7.25 23.81 -11.69
C GLN A 34 7.57 22.71 -10.69
N VAL A 35 7.23 21.47 -11.02
CA VAL A 35 7.44 20.31 -10.18
C VAL A 35 8.63 19.51 -10.68
N GLU A 36 9.61 19.27 -9.80
CA GLU A 36 10.72 18.35 -10.03
C GLU A 36 10.62 17.18 -9.05
N ILE A 37 10.77 15.95 -9.56
CA ILE A 37 10.79 14.71 -8.76
C ILE A 37 12.20 14.17 -8.73
N TYR A 38 12.68 13.83 -7.54
CA TYR A 38 13.95 13.12 -7.33
C TYR A 38 13.65 11.67 -6.97
N GLU A 39 14.09 10.73 -7.81
CA GLU A 39 13.88 9.29 -7.61
C GLU A 39 15.21 8.55 -7.65
N LYS A 40 15.49 7.77 -6.61
CA LYS A 40 16.73 6.99 -6.49
C LYS A 40 16.85 5.85 -7.49
N ASN A 41 15.70 5.33 -7.95
CA ASN A 41 15.63 4.23 -8.90
C ASN A 41 15.60 4.74 -10.34
N THR A 42 15.69 3.80 -11.29
CA THR A 42 15.63 4.08 -12.73
C THR A 42 14.21 4.35 -13.24
N ASP A 43 13.18 4.10 -12.43
CA ASP A 43 11.78 4.30 -12.81
C ASP A 43 10.89 4.63 -11.59
N LEU A 44 9.71 5.22 -11.86
CA LEU A 44 8.72 5.57 -10.84
C LEU A 44 7.93 4.33 -10.37
N LEU A 45 7.34 4.41 -9.16
CA LEU A 45 6.38 3.43 -8.64
C LEU A 45 6.92 1.98 -8.57
N THR A 46 8.21 1.81 -8.34
CA THR A 46 8.87 0.49 -8.32
C THR A 46 8.88 -0.20 -6.97
N GLU A 47 8.69 0.54 -5.87
CA GLU A 47 8.80 0.06 -4.49
C GLU A 47 7.45 -0.35 -3.87
N ALA A 48 7.18 0.05 -2.63
CA ALA A 48 6.01 -0.35 -1.85
C ALA A 48 4.65 -0.15 -2.56
N GLY A 49 4.52 0.91 -3.37
CA GLY A 49 3.31 1.16 -4.16
C GLY A 49 2.95 0.06 -5.16
N LYS A 50 3.93 -0.73 -5.62
CA LYS A 50 3.75 -1.88 -6.52
C LYS A 50 3.68 -3.21 -5.77
N ASN A 51 4.29 -3.30 -4.59
CA ASN A 51 4.50 -4.54 -3.86
C ASN A 51 3.56 -4.68 -2.67
N ASN A 52 2.24 -4.74 -2.93
CA ASN A 52 1.19 -4.91 -1.92
C ASN A 52 0.05 -5.81 -2.46
N GLN A 53 -1.00 -6.00 -1.69
CA GLN A 53 -2.15 -6.86 -2.05
C GLN A 53 -3.21 -6.16 -2.91
N TYR A 54 -3.01 -4.90 -3.30
CA TYR A 54 -3.94 -4.15 -4.17
C TYR A 54 -5.33 -3.91 -3.55
N ARG A 55 -5.45 -4.01 -2.23
CA ARG A 55 -6.72 -3.89 -1.52
C ARG A 55 -7.13 -2.43 -1.35
N LEU A 56 -8.41 -2.16 -1.58
CA LEU A 56 -9.03 -0.91 -1.23
C LEU A 56 -9.97 -1.14 -0.04
N HIS A 57 -9.43 -0.93 1.16
CA HIS A 57 -10.10 -1.26 2.40
C HIS A 57 -11.31 -0.38 2.69
N LEU A 58 -12.41 -1.02 3.17
CA LEU A 58 -13.57 -0.36 3.76
C LEU A 58 -13.60 -0.43 5.29
N GLY A 59 -12.57 -1.00 5.89
CA GLY A 59 -12.44 -1.08 7.34
C GLY A 59 -12.63 -2.46 7.94
N PHE A 60 -13.15 -3.43 7.20
CA PHE A 60 -13.41 -4.79 7.68
C PHE A 60 -12.19 -5.49 8.28
N HIS A 61 -10.99 -5.05 7.89
CA HIS A 61 -9.72 -5.56 8.43
C HIS A 61 -9.38 -5.02 9.83
N TYR A 62 -10.11 -4.03 10.35
CA TYR A 62 -9.74 -3.29 11.55
C TYR A 62 -10.85 -3.25 12.61
N PRO A 63 -11.49 -4.38 13.00
CA PRO A 63 -12.66 -4.38 13.89
C PRO A 63 -12.37 -3.77 15.27
N ARG A 64 -11.10 -3.65 15.65
CA ARG A 64 -10.65 -3.12 16.95
C ARG A 64 -10.21 -1.65 16.92
N SER A 65 -10.37 -0.95 15.80
CA SER A 65 -9.96 0.45 15.65
C SER A 65 -10.97 1.25 14.85
N LEU A 66 -11.89 1.89 15.56
CA LEU A 66 -12.91 2.75 14.93
C LEU A 66 -12.29 3.88 14.10
N GLU A 67 -11.21 4.46 14.58
CA GLU A 67 -10.49 5.51 13.86
C GLU A 67 -9.96 5.01 12.53
N THR A 68 -9.30 3.83 12.52
CA THR A 68 -8.78 3.22 11.29
C THR A 68 -9.92 2.84 10.34
N ILE A 69 -11.07 2.36 10.83
CA ILE A 69 -12.23 2.09 9.99
C ILE A 69 -12.68 3.39 9.30
N LYS A 70 -12.86 4.48 10.04
CA LYS A 70 -13.27 5.78 9.47
C LYS A 70 -12.27 6.32 8.46
N GLN A 71 -10.98 6.23 8.76
CA GLN A 71 -9.91 6.66 7.84
C GLN A 71 -9.92 5.85 6.55
N THR A 72 -10.08 4.52 6.63
CA THR A 72 -10.12 3.66 5.43
C THR A 72 -11.36 3.93 4.59
N GLN A 73 -12.51 4.17 5.19
CA GLN A 73 -13.74 4.55 4.46
C GLN A 73 -13.57 5.87 3.71
N LEU A 74 -13.07 6.91 4.41
CA LEU A 74 -12.81 8.20 3.78
C LEU A 74 -11.78 8.07 2.64
N GLY A 75 -10.66 7.39 2.90
CA GLY A 75 -9.61 7.15 1.92
C GLY A 75 -10.12 6.37 0.71
N SER A 76 -10.96 5.35 0.93
CA SER A 76 -11.57 4.57 -0.14
C SER A 76 -12.50 5.40 -1.01
N LYS A 77 -13.36 6.23 -0.39
CA LYS A 77 -14.25 7.16 -1.11
C LYS A 77 -13.47 8.14 -1.99
N ILE A 78 -12.43 8.77 -1.43
CA ILE A 78 -11.56 9.70 -2.17
C ILE A 78 -10.88 8.96 -3.33
N PHE A 79 -10.32 7.77 -3.08
CA PHE A 79 -9.63 6.99 -4.09
C PHE A 79 -10.56 6.56 -5.24
N ILE A 80 -11.77 6.10 -4.93
CA ILE A 80 -12.76 5.70 -5.94
C ILE A 80 -13.16 6.91 -6.80
N ASN A 81 -13.42 8.06 -6.19
CA ASN A 81 -13.76 9.27 -6.94
C ASN A 81 -12.66 9.69 -7.91
N GLU A 82 -11.41 9.59 -7.48
CA GLU A 82 -10.24 9.98 -8.29
C GLU A 82 -9.87 8.95 -9.35
N PHE A 83 -9.96 7.66 -9.01
CA PHE A 83 -9.41 6.56 -9.77
C PHE A 83 -10.44 5.47 -10.13
N LYS A 84 -11.71 5.82 -10.31
CA LYS A 84 -12.81 4.88 -10.58
C LYS A 84 -12.49 3.85 -11.66
N LYS A 85 -11.83 4.27 -12.75
CA LYS A 85 -11.43 3.37 -13.88
C LYS A 85 -10.38 2.32 -13.49
N PHE A 86 -9.72 2.50 -12.35
CA PHE A 86 -8.65 1.63 -11.87
C PHE A 86 -9.03 0.85 -10.62
N VAL A 87 -10.32 0.74 -10.37
CA VAL A 87 -10.87 -0.02 -9.26
C VAL A 87 -11.79 -1.12 -9.82
N SER A 88 -11.72 -2.30 -9.23
CA SER A 88 -12.57 -3.43 -9.59
C SER A 88 -13.11 -4.10 -8.34
N LYS A 89 -14.36 -4.58 -8.41
CA LYS A 89 -14.96 -5.38 -7.35
C LYS A 89 -14.77 -6.86 -7.70
N PRO A 90 -14.13 -7.66 -6.83
CA PRO A 90 -14.15 -9.12 -6.97
C PRO A 90 -15.59 -9.65 -6.93
N LYS A 91 -15.87 -10.77 -7.58
CA LYS A 91 -17.18 -11.42 -7.49
C LYS A 91 -17.55 -11.77 -6.05
N LYS A 92 -16.55 -12.18 -5.26
CA LYS A 92 -16.66 -12.42 -3.83
C LYS A 92 -15.47 -11.87 -3.09
N ASN A 93 -15.70 -11.20 -1.98
CA ASN A 93 -14.64 -10.73 -1.06
C ASN A 93 -14.99 -11.18 0.35
N ILE A 94 -14.54 -12.39 0.67
CA ILE A 94 -14.96 -13.14 1.85
C ILE A 94 -14.04 -12.86 3.03
N TYR A 95 -14.63 -12.44 4.13
CA TYR A 95 -13.99 -12.39 5.43
C TYR A 95 -14.46 -13.56 6.27
N LEU A 96 -13.53 -14.38 6.72
CA LEU A 96 -13.74 -15.53 7.59
C LEU A 96 -13.28 -15.17 9.00
N ILE A 97 -14.13 -15.30 9.99
CA ILE A 97 -13.77 -15.05 11.40
C ILE A 97 -13.36 -16.38 12.03
N HIS A 98 -12.07 -16.48 12.36
CA HIS A 98 -11.49 -17.69 12.90
C HIS A 98 -12.01 -17.96 14.33
N LYS A 99 -12.12 -19.23 14.75
CA LYS A 99 -12.59 -19.59 16.09
C LYS A 99 -11.79 -18.98 17.24
N ASN A 100 -10.49 -18.72 17.01
CA ASN A 100 -9.59 -18.07 17.97
C ASN A 100 -9.48 -16.55 17.74
N SER A 101 -10.42 -15.94 17.01
CA SER A 101 -10.45 -14.49 16.83
C SER A 101 -10.64 -13.77 18.15
N LEU A 102 -9.93 -12.66 18.35
CA LEU A 102 -10.10 -11.78 19.49
C LEU A 102 -11.47 -11.07 19.47
N VAL A 103 -12.01 -10.84 18.27
CA VAL A 103 -13.35 -10.32 18.07
C VAL A 103 -14.25 -11.44 17.60
N LYS A 104 -15.21 -11.83 18.42
CA LYS A 104 -16.20 -12.86 18.09
C LYS A 104 -17.08 -12.43 16.92
N PHE A 105 -17.60 -13.39 16.15
CA PHE A 105 -18.34 -13.11 14.92
C PHE A 105 -19.54 -12.17 15.13
N GLU A 106 -20.35 -12.41 16.17
CA GLU A 106 -21.50 -11.58 16.48
C GLU A 106 -21.11 -10.13 16.80
N LEU A 107 -20.04 -9.92 17.59
CA LEU A 107 -19.52 -8.58 17.88
C LEU A 107 -18.96 -7.94 16.60
N TYR A 108 -18.27 -8.73 15.76
CA TYR A 108 -17.74 -8.27 14.48
C TYR A 108 -18.86 -7.71 13.58
N LYS A 109 -19.98 -8.44 13.44
CA LYS A 109 -21.15 -7.96 12.68
C LYS A 109 -21.71 -6.67 13.26
N LYS A 110 -22.00 -6.66 14.57
CA LYS A 110 -22.57 -5.49 15.28
C LYS A 110 -21.73 -4.22 15.09
N ILE A 111 -20.38 -4.32 15.07
CA ILE A 111 -19.49 -3.18 14.82
C ILE A 111 -19.79 -2.57 13.43
N PHE A 112 -19.87 -3.38 12.39
CA PHE A 112 -20.04 -2.87 11.03
C PHE A 112 -21.48 -2.47 10.72
N GLU A 113 -22.48 -3.13 11.31
CA GLU A 113 -23.89 -2.71 11.29
C GLU A 113 -24.07 -1.33 11.93
N LYS A 114 -23.52 -1.12 13.14
CA LYS A 114 -23.55 0.18 13.82
C LYS A 114 -22.88 1.30 13.00
N LEU A 115 -21.85 0.96 12.24
CA LEU A 115 -21.16 1.89 11.37
C LEU A 115 -21.83 2.03 9.97
N LYS A 116 -22.96 1.35 9.75
CA LYS A 116 -23.70 1.34 8.48
C LYS A 116 -22.81 0.93 7.28
N ILE A 117 -21.89 -0.02 7.50
CA ILE A 117 -21.05 -0.58 6.45
C ILE A 117 -21.68 -1.87 5.95
N ASN A 118 -22.11 -1.88 4.70
CA ASN A 118 -22.86 -2.98 4.13
C ASN A 118 -21.99 -4.23 3.91
N PHE A 119 -22.48 -5.37 4.36
CA PHE A 119 -21.96 -6.70 4.09
C PHE A 119 -23.10 -7.71 3.99
N LYS A 120 -22.81 -8.91 3.49
CA LYS A 120 -23.74 -10.02 3.45
C LYS A 120 -23.20 -11.19 4.26
N GLU A 121 -23.93 -11.67 5.24
CA GLU A 121 -23.57 -12.90 5.95
C GLU A 121 -23.64 -14.11 5.00
N ILE A 122 -22.67 -15.01 5.10
CA ILE A 122 -22.60 -16.22 4.27
C ILE A 122 -22.57 -17.44 5.20
N ASN A 123 -23.39 -18.44 4.86
CA ASN A 123 -23.29 -19.73 5.52
C ASN A 123 -21.93 -20.37 5.18
N ILE A 124 -21.12 -20.60 6.21
CA ILE A 124 -19.76 -21.17 6.07
C ILE A 124 -19.79 -22.50 5.33
N LYS A 125 -20.82 -23.33 5.53
CA LYS A 125 -20.99 -24.64 4.86
C LYS A 125 -21.04 -24.51 3.34
N ASN A 126 -21.46 -23.36 2.82
CA ASN A 126 -21.53 -23.08 1.38
C ASN A 126 -20.15 -22.70 0.78
N ILE A 127 -19.10 -22.57 1.59
CA ILE A 127 -17.77 -22.20 1.13
C ILE A 127 -16.98 -23.48 0.86
N LYS A 128 -17.18 -24.05 -0.33
CA LYS A 128 -16.68 -25.39 -0.74
C LYS A 128 -15.15 -25.55 -0.71
N PHE A 129 -14.38 -24.46 -0.76
CA PHE A 129 -12.92 -24.53 -0.80
C PHE A 129 -12.28 -24.63 0.60
N LEU A 130 -13.05 -24.56 1.68
CA LEU A 130 -12.53 -24.70 3.04
C LEU A 130 -12.39 -26.17 3.41
N LYS A 131 -11.24 -26.56 3.92
CA LYS A 131 -11.01 -27.92 4.42
C LYS A 131 -11.77 -28.22 5.72
N ASP A 132 -11.80 -27.28 6.62
CA ASP A 132 -12.43 -27.46 7.93
C ASP A 132 -13.28 -26.22 8.29
N HIS A 133 -14.58 -26.35 8.16
CA HIS A 133 -15.54 -25.30 8.48
C HIS A 133 -15.60 -25.02 9.99
N LYS A 134 -15.27 -26.00 10.85
CA LYS A 134 -15.30 -25.87 12.32
C LYS A 134 -14.24 -24.88 12.86
N MET A 135 -13.27 -24.51 12.02
CA MET A 135 -12.25 -23.52 12.37
C MET A 135 -12.75 -22.09 12.35
N TYR A 136 -13.98 -21.84 11.89
CA TYR A 136 -14.52 -20.49 11.71
C TYR A 136 -15.84 -20.34 12.45
N GLN A 137 -16.05 -19.15 13.02
CA GLN A 137 -17.30 -18.79 13.72
C GLN A 137 -18.36 -18.26 12.73
N GLY A 138 -17.94 -17.62 11.64
CA GLY A 138 -18.80 -17.01 10.66
C GLY A 138 -18.04 -16.49 9.46
N ALA A 139 -18.79 -16.10 8.44
CA ALA A 139 -18.26 -15.52 7.21
C ALA A 139 -19.18 -14.41 6.71
N ILE A 140 -18.57 -13.37 6.15
CA ILE A 140 -19.29 -12.31 5.43
C ILE A 140 -18.68 -12.09 4.04
N ASP A 141 -19.53 -11.71 3.09
CA ASP A 141 -19.12 -11.16 1.80
C ASP A 141 -19.20 -9.63 1.86
N THR A 142 -18.15 -8.96 1.42
CA THR A 142 -18.02 -7.52 1.54
C THR A 142 -17.98 -6.83 0.17
N ASN A 143 -18.20 -5.52 0.19
CA ASN A 143 -18.08 -4.68 -1.01
C ASN A 143 -16.67 -4.10 -1.19
N GLU A 144 -15.65 -4.60 -0.46
CA GLU A 144 -14.28 -4.15 -0.67
C GLU A 144 -13.82 -4.44 -2.08
N GLN A 145 -13.07 -3.49 -2.62
CA GLN A 145 -12.60 -3.51 -3.99
C GLN A 145 -11.09 -3.75 -4.05
N VAL A 146 -10.59 -4.00 -5.25
CA VAL A 146 -9.17 -4.12 -5.55
C VAL A 146 -8.74 -3.01 -6.50
N ILE A 147 -7.51 -2.55 -6.34
CA ILE A 147 -6.90 -1.54 -7.20
C ILE A 147 -6.22 -2.27 -8.36
N LEU A 148 -6.55 -1.89 -9.58
CA LEU A 148 -5.94 -2.41 -10.81
C LEU A 148 -4.58 -1.72 -11.03
N LEU A 149 -3.58 -2.05 -10.18
CA LEU A 149 -2.28 -1.37 -10.22
C LEU A 149 -1.57 -1.53 -11.56
N ASP A 150 -1.77 -2.63 -12.26
CA ASP A 150 -1.17 -2.86 -13.58
C ASP A 150 -1.69 -1.84 -14.63
N LYS A 151 -2.86 -1.23 -14.38
CA LYS A 151 -3.42 -0.14 -15.19
C LYS A 151 -3.14 1.25 -14.59
N LEU A 152 -3.23 1.39 -13.28
CA LEU A 152 -3.03 2.67 -12.59
C LEU A 152 -1.59 3.16 -12.66
N ILE A 153 -0.61 2.26 -12.48
CA ILE A 153 0.81 2.63 -12.51
C ILE A 153 1.21 3.25 -13.86
N PRO A 154 0.95 2.63 -15.03
CA PRO A 154 1.24 3.25 -16.32
C PRO A 154 0.53 4.60 -16.52
N HIS A 155 -0.71 4.72 -16.07
CA HIS A 155 -1.48 5.96 -16.15
C HIS A 155 -0.80 7.10 -15.37
N LEU A 156 -0.45 6.87 -14.11
CA LEU A 156 0.24 7.86 -13.28
C LEU A 156 1.62 8.21 -13.84
N LYS A 157 2.39 7.22 -14.28
CA LYS A 157 3.70 7.44 -14.92
C LYS A 157 3.59 8.34 -16.15
N LYS A 158 2.63 8.07 -17.03
CA LYS A 158 2.41 8.87 -18.25
C LYS A 158 2.11 10.32 -17.89
N PHE A 159 1.23 10.56 -16.92
CA PHE A 159 0.90 11.91 -16.46
C PHE A 159 2.14 12.63 -15.92
N VAL A 160 2.83 12.01 -14.96
CA VAL A 160 3.98 12.62 -14.27
C VAL A 160 5.13 12.89 -15.24
N LYS A 161 5.46 11.94 -16.12
CA LYS A 161 6.51 12.12 -17.15
C LYS A 161 6.21 13.28 -18.11
N LYS A 162 4.92 13.54 -18.39
CA LYS A 162 4.51 14.65 -19.27
C LYS A 162 4.57 16.02 -18.57
N LYS A 163 4.30 16.05 -17.25
CA LYS A 163 4.05 17.32 -16.52
C LYS A 163 5.18 17.73 -15.58
N CYS A 164 6.07 16.83 -15.23
CA CYS A 164 7.12 17.06 -14.24
C CYS A 164 8.50 16.76 -14.82
N LYS A 165 9.50 17.49 -14.36
CA LYS A 165 10.89 17.09 -14.57
C LYS A 165 11.24 15.98 -13.57
N ILE A 166 11.85 14.89 -14.04
CA ILE A 166 12.19 13.74 -13.20
C ILE A 166 13.69 13.52 -13.22
N ASN A 167 14.27 13.48 -12.04
CA ASN A 167 15.69 13.23 -11.82
C ASN A 167 15.87 11.78 -11.35
N PHE A 168 15.96 10.83 -12.31
CA PHE A 168 16.17 9.42 -12.03
C PHE A 168 17.61 9.13 -11.58
N CYS A 169 17.78 7.97 -10.91
CA CYS A 169 19.06 7.53 -10.35
C CYS A 169 19.71 8.63 -9.51
N ASN A 170 18.87 9.41 -8.80
CA ASN A 170 19.33 10.57 -8.06
C ASN A 170 18.63 10.62 -6.69
N GLU A 171 19.37 10.25 -5.66
CA GLU A 171 18.87 10.23 -4.29
C GLU A 171 19.21 11.56 -3.58
N VAL A 172 18.22 12.19 -2.97
CA VAL A 172 18.46 13.33 -2.09
C VAL A 172 18.98 12.83 -0.74
N LYS A 173 20.16 13.27 -0.36
CA LYS A 173 20.86 12.86 0.87
C LYS A 173 20.60 13.79 2.04
N LYS A 174 20.44 15.10 1.77
CA LYS A 174 20.25 16.12 2.80
C LYS A 174 19.30 17.20 2.30
N ILE A 175 18.56 17.77 3.23
CA ILE A 175 17.73 18.95 3.03
C ILE A 175 18.17 20.02 4.03
N ASN A 176 18.40 21.22 3.55
CA ASN A 176 18.48 22.39 4.39
C ASN A 176 17.13 23.11 4.36
N SER A 177 16.30 22.88 5.38
CA SER A 177 14.95 23.44 5.46
C SER A 177 14.91 24.96 5.66
N LYS A 178 16.02 25.59 6.09
CA LYS A 178 16.10 27.04 6.24
C LYS A 178 16.30 27.73 4.89
N SER A 179 17.21 27.21 4.06
CA SER A 179 17.54 27.78 2.76
C SER A 179 16.70 27.25 1.60
N GLY A 180 15.92 26.18 1.83
CA GLY A 180 15.16 25.49 0.77
C GLY A 180 16.05 24.68 -0.18
N GLU A 181 17.23 24.21 0.29
CA GLU A 181 18.19 23.50 -0.53
C GLU A 181 18.14 22.00 -0.32
N ILE A 182 18.34 21.27 -1.40
CA ILE A 182 18.58 19.82 -1.39
C ILE A 182 19.99 19.52 -1.86
N TYR A 183 20.56 18.44 -1.31
CA TYR A 183 21.87 17.90 -1.69
C TYR A 183 21.66 16.47 -2.20
N ASP A 184 22.01 16.22 -3.44
CA ASP A 184 21.76 14.96 -4.11
C ASP A 184 23.03 14.09 -4.25
N THR A 185 22.87 12.86 -4.76
CA THR A 185 23.97 11.92 -4.97
C THR A 185 24.90 12.29 -6.12
N LYS A 186 24.53 13.27 -6.93
CA LYS A 186 25.38 13.80 -8.02
C LYS A 186 26.14 15.04 -7.59
N ASN A 187 26.24 15.27 -6.25
CA ASN A 187 26.90 16.41 -5.61
C ASN A 187 26.36 17.77 -6.09
N LYS A 188 25.09 17.80 -6.54
CA LYS A 188 24.42 19.04 -6.93
C LYS A 188 23.61 19.61 -5.78
N ILE A 189 23.72 20.94 -5.60
CA ILE A 189 22.88 21.70 -4.68
C ILE A 189 21.82 22.41 -5.51
N ARG A 190 20.57 22.24 -5.14
CA ARG A 190 19.44 22.88 -5.81
C ARG A 190 18.51 23.51 -4.77
N LYS A 191 18.03 24.70 -5.07
CA LYS A 191 17.10 25.47 -4.23
C LYS A 191 15.69 25.41 -4.79
N PHE A 192 14.70 25.22 -3.90
CA PHE A 192 13.28 25.18 -4.23
C PHE A 192 12.48 26.02 -3.25
N ASP A 193 11.35 26.57 -3.73
CA ASP A 193 10.40 27.28 -2.86
C ASP A 193 9.73 26.31 -1.88
N TYR A 194 9.46 25.07 -2.31
CA TYR A 194 8.86 24.02 -1.48
C TYR A 194 9.53 22.68 -1.69
N ILE A 195 9.70 21.92 -0.61
CA ILE A 195 10.25 20.57 -0.63
C ILE A 195 9.28 19.63 0.07
N ILE A 196 8.85 18.58 -0.63
CA ILE A 196 7.91 17.58 -0.13
C ILE A 196 8.62 16.23 -0.04
N ASN A 197 8.76 15.73 1.19
CA ASN A 197 9.39 14.43 1.42
C ASN A 197 8.35 13.32 1.35
N THR A 198 8.44 12.48 0.32
CA THR A 198 7.61 11.28 0.11
C THR A 198 8.44 10.00 0.05
N THR A 199 9.59 9.99 0.71
CA THR A 199 10.55 8.87 0.65
C THR A 199 10.10 7.60 1.35
N TYR A 200 8.99 7.60 2.09
CA TYR A 200 8.44 6.46 2.83
C TYR A 200 9.40 5.89 3.88
N ILE A 201 10.58 5.42 3.46
CA ILE A 201 11.57 4.79 4.36
C ILE A 201 12.44 5.80 5.13
N ASN A 202 12.48 7.06 4.69
CA ASN A 202 13.26 8.10 5.36
C ASN A 202 12.43 9.35 5.67
N PRO A 203 11.36 9.24 6.50
CA PRO A 203 10.52 10.38 6.85
C PRO A 203 11.28 11.45 7.67
N ASN A 204 12.41 11.10 8.25
CA ASN A 204 13.26 12.02 9.01
C ASN A 204 14.15 12.93 8.15
N LEU A 205 14.15 12.74 6.83
CA LEU A 205 14.95 13.57 5.93
C LEU A 205 14.47 15.02 5.98
N GLY A 206 15.36 15.93 6.36
CA GLY A 206 15.09 17.37 6.50
C GLY A 206 14.47 17.78 7.85
N LEU A 207 14.14 16.85 8.74
CA LEU A 207 13.59 17.18 10.05
C LEU A 207 14.71 17.48 11.07
N LYS A 208 14.51 18.54 11.87
CA LYS A 208 15.38 18.85 13.03
C LYS A 208 15.19 17.81 14.13
N LYS A 209 13.95 17.61 14.59
CA LYS A 209 13.58 16.57 15.57
C LYS A 209 13.26 15.29 14.84
N LYS A 210 14.03 14.23 15.08
CA LYS A 210 13.88 12.94 14.40
C LYS A 210 12.93 12.03 15.18
N TYR A 211 12.07 11.33 14.45
CA TYR A 211 11.21 10.28 15.01
C TYR A 211 11.98 8.97 15.15
N LYS A 212 11.69 8.22 16.21
CA LYS A 212 12.15 6.83 16.39
C LYS A 212 11.33 5.91 15.51
N ILE A 213 11.91 5.33 14.47
CA ILE A 213 11.23 4.53 13.47
C ILE A 213 11.61 3.06 13.62
N LYS A 214 10.60 2.18 13.54
CA LYS A 214 10.80 0.74 13.35
C LYS A 214 10.57 0.40 11.89
N TYR A 215 11.52 -0.29 11.29
CA TYR A 215 11.43 -0.79 9.92
C TYR A 215 11.10 -2.27 9.94
N GLU A 216 10.40 -2.70 8.91
CA GLU A 216 10.10 -4.11 8.70
C GLU A 216 10.30 -4.47 7.23
N ILE A 217 11.04 -5.54 6.95
CA ILE A 217 11.05 -6.16 5.63
C ILE A 217 9.90 -7.16 5.61
N ALA A 218 9.01 -6.98 4.67
CA ALA A 218 7.89 -7.87 4.40
C ALA A 218 7.99 -8.44 2.98
N ALA A 219 7.58 -9.69 2.78
CA ALA A 219 7.51 -10.31 1.46
C ALA A 219 6.08 -10.67 1.10
N MET A 220 5.64 -10.15 -0.02
CA MET A 220 4.38 -10.56 -0.64
C MET A 220 4.65 -11.70 -1.61
N VAL A 221 4.00 -12.83 -1.41
CA VAL A 221 4.16 -14.00 -2.28
C VAL A 221 3.10 -13.95 -3.37
N LYS A 222 3.51 -14.15 -4.62
CA LYS A 222 2.63 -14.34 -5.75
C LYS A 222 2.40 -15.82 -5.97
N ILE A 223 1.17 -16.18 -6.28
CA ILE A 223 0.77 -17.56 -6.59
C ILE A 223 -0.13 -17.57 -7.82
N LYS A 224 -0.34 -18.74 -8.41
CA LYS A 224 -1.35 -18.94 -9.45
C LYS A 224 -2.74 -18.65 -8.86
N ASN A 225 -3.55 -17.88 -9.58
CA ASN A 225 -4.91 -17.56 -9.15
C ASN A 225 -5.85 -18.73 -9.46
N THR A 226 -6.11 -19.58 -8.46
CA THR A 226 -7.00 -20.73 -8.57
C THR A 226 -8.45 -20.40 -8.22
N LEU A 227 -8.68 -19.33 -7.46
CA LEU A 227 -10.01 -18.91 -7.01
C LEU A 227 -10.64 -17.81 -7.90
N LYS A 228 -9.99 -17.54 -9.04
CA LYS A 228 -10.44 -16.50 -10.02
C LYS A 228 -10.72 -15.15 -9.31
N ASP A 229 -11.97 -14.68 -9.41
CA ASP A 229 -12.42 -13.39 -8.87
C ASP A 229 -12.84 -13.45 -7.39
N THR A 230 -12.20 -14.31 -6.58
CA THR A 230 -12.52 -14.42 -5.15
C THR A 230 -11.35 -13.94 -4.31
N ALA A 231 -11.60 -12.94 -3.47
CA ALA A 231 -10.69 -12.49 -2.44
C ALA A 231 -11.09 -13.11 -1.10
N ILE A 232 -10.11 -13.47 -0.28
CA ILE A 232 -10.34 -14.11 1.02
C ILE A 232 -9.45 -13.47 2.08
N THR A 233 -10.04 -13.18 3.22
CA THR A 233 -9.32 -12.73 4.41
C THR A 233 -9.78 -13.54 5.61
N ILE A 234 -8.86 -14.17 6.31
CA ILE A 234 -9.13 -14.81 7.59
C ILE A 234 -8.79 -13.81 8.68
N MET A 235 -9.79 -13.50 9.52
CA MET A 235 -9.67 -12.47 10.52
C MET A 235 -9.35 -13.01 11.89
N ASP A 236 -8.50 -12.24 12.52
CA ASP A 236 -8.10 -12.09 13.91
C ASP A 236 -7.56 -13.37 14.57
N GLY A 237 -6.90 -14.21 13.77
CA GLY A 237 -6.21 -15.42 14.18
C GLY A 237 -4.92 -15.61 13.40
N PRO A 238 -4.61 -16.80 12.91
CA PRO A 238 -3.47 -17.05 12.03
C PRO A 238 -3.69 -16.46 10.64
N PHE A 239 -3.92 -15.18 10.59
CA PHE A 239 -4.26 -14.38 9.43
C PHE A 239 -3.55 -14.82 8.16
N VAL A 240 -4.34 -15.25 7.20
CA VAL A 240 -3.92 -15.42 5.81
C VAL A 240 -4.90 -14.65 4.96
N SER A 241 -4.42 -13.91 4.00
CA SER A 241 -5.26 -13.31 2.99
C SER A 241 -4.76 -13.65 1.60
N LEU A 242 -5.72 -13.96 0.73
CA LEU A 242 -5.54 -14.27 -0.68
C LEU A 242 -6.31 -13.23 -1.49
N TYR A 243 -5.61 -12.50 -2.35
CA TYR A 243 -6.21 -11.45 -3.18
C TYR A 243 -5.85 -11.62 -4.64
N PRO A 244 -6.82 -11.58 -5.56
CA PRO A 244 -6.57 -11.61 -6.99
C PRO A 244 -5.80 -10.34 -7.39
N ARG A 245 -4.77 -10.51 -8.21
CA ARG A 245 -4.04 -9.41 -8.87
C ARG A 245 -4.54 -9.22 -10.30
N ASN A 246 -4.80 -10.34 -10.95
CA ASN A 246 -5.39 -10.45 -12.28
C ASN A 246 -5.92 -11.88 -12.45
N ASN A 247 -6.38 -12.24 -13.65
CA ASN A 247 -6.94 -13.57 -13.94
C ASN A 247 -5.94 -14.72 -13.75
N ARG A 248 -4.64 -14.47 -13.77
CA ARG A 248 -3.58 -15.49 -13.70
C ARG A 248 -2.88 -15.54 -12.34
N GLU A 249 -2.77 -14.40 -11.68
CA GLU A 249 -2.01 -14.24 -10.44
C GLU A 249 -2.87 -13.79 -9.27
N ALA A 250 -2.60 -14.34 -8.12
CA ALA A 250 -3.06 -13.85 -6.82
C ALA A 250 -1.86 -13.56 -5.90
N SER A 251 -2.07 -12.73 -4.91
CA SER A 251 -1.11 -12.48 -3.84
C SER A 251 -1.58 -13.11 -2.55
N ILE A 252 -0.64 -13.73 -1.84
CA ILE A 252 -0.86 -14.24 -0.50
C ILE A 252 -0.04 -13.45 0.51
N SER A 253 -0.65 -13.14 1.65
CA SER A 253 0.07 -12.68 2.83
C SER A 253 -0.37 -13.47 4.06
N SER A 254 0.55 -13.65 4.99
CA SER A 254 0.31 -14.27 6.28
C SER A 254 0.93 -13.40 7.37
N VAL A 255 0.17 -13.05 8.39
CA VAL A 255 0.70 -12.27 9.53
C VAL A 255 1.93 -12.91 10.14
N LYS A 256 2.00 -14.25 10.14
CA LYS A 256 3.13 -15.00 10.69
C LYS A 256 4.36 -15.02 9.79
N PHE A 257 4.20 -15.04 8.46
CA PHE A 257 5.31 -15.33 7.54
C PHE A 257 5.60 -14.21 6.53
N THR A 258 4.73 -13.23 6.39
CA THR A 258 4.96 -12.05 5.55
C THR A 258 6.02 -11.12 6.16
N PRO A 259 6.00 -10.82 7.48
CA PRO A 259 7.10 -10.12 8.13
C PRO A 259 8.36 -11.02 8.20
N ILE A 260 9.48 -10.51 7.66
CA ILE A 260 10.73 -11.27 7.62
C ILE A 260 11.69 -10.80 8.71
N LYS A 261 11.87 -9.48 8.81
CA LYS A 261 12.82 -8.90 9.77
C LYS A 261 12.41 -7.50 10.19
N LYS A 262 12.43 -7.25 11.51
CA LYS A 262 12.25 -5.93 12.12
C LYS A 262 13.60 -5.36 12.53
N PHE A 263 13.81 -4.06 12.35
CA PHE A 263 15.04 -3.37 12.71
C PHE A 263 14.79 -1.86 12.94
N ARG A 264 15.80 -1.14 13.47
CA ARG A 264 15.66 0.30 13.79
C ARG A 264 16.61 1.19 12.97
N LYS A 265 17.73 0.69 12.49
CA LYS A 265 18.72 1.48 11.75
C LYS A 265 18.47 1.39 10.25
N LEU A 266 18.17 2.51 9.60
CA LEU A 266 17.90 2.58 8.15
C LEU A 266 19.07 2.02 7.32
N SER A 267 20.32 2.18 7.77
CA SER A 267 21.51 1.62 7.11
C SER A 267 21.45 0.10 6.91
N ASN A 268 20.68 -0.61 7.73
CA ASN A 268 20.54 -2.08 7.64
C ASN A 268 19.57 -2.55 6.56
N ILE A 269 18.84 -1.63 5.90
CA ILE A 269 17.79 -2.01 4.94
C ILE A 269 18.33 -2.85 3.79
N LYS A 270 19.46 -2.47 3.20
CA LYS A 270 20.11 -3.22 2.09
C LYS A 270 20.50 -4.63 2.52
N LYS A 271 21.08 -4.77 3.74
CA LYS A 271 21.46 -6.07 4.33
C LYS A 271 20.24 -6.99 4.43
N TYR A 272 19.12 -6.50 4.95
CA TYR A 272 17.94 -7.32 5.18
C TYR A 272 17.13 -7.60 3.91
N ILE A 273 17.15 -6.71 2.92
CA ILE A 273 16.62 -7.01 1.57
C ILE A 273 17.42 -8.14 0.93
N LYS A 274 18.77 -8.10 1.00
CA LYS A 274 19.64 -9.19 0.51
C LYS A 274 19.36 -10.52 1.22
N PHE A 275 19.17 -10.49 2.52
CA PHE A 275 18.76 -11.65 3.31
C PHE A 275 17.41 -12.21 2.86
N ALA A 276 16.39 -11.37 2.67
CA ALA A 276 15.07 -11.78 2.19
C ALA A 276 15.14 -12.45 0.82
N ASN A 277 15.89 -11.86 -0.11
CA ASN A 277 16.09 -12.40 -1.45
C ASN A 277 16.80 -13.76 -1.42
N LYS A 278 17.83 -13.94 -0.58
CA LYS A 278 18.52 -15.22 -0.41
C LYS A 278 17.59 -16.32 0.14
N ASN A 279 16.60 -15.93 0.97
CA ASN A 279 15.65 -16.85 1.61
C ASN A 279 14.31 -16.97 0.88
N LYS A 280 14.20 -16.47 -0.36
CA LYS A 280 12.95 -16.39 -1.12
C LYS A 280 12.18 -17.73 -1.16
N LYS A 281 12.83 -18.82 -1.55
CA LYS A 281 12.20 -20.15 -1.64
C LYS A 281 11.60 -20.62 -0.30
N ASN A 282 12.30 -20.37 0.82
CA ASN A 282 11.83 -20.75 2.15
C ASN A 282 10.61 -19.90 2.56
N ILE A 283 10.61 -18.61 2.25
CA ILE A 283 9.49 -17.69 2.50
C ILE A 283 8.26 -18.13 1.72
N GLU A 284 8.41 -18.48 0.45
CA GLU A 284 7.35 -19.02 -0.41
C GLU A 284 6.79 -20.32 0.15
N LYS A 285 7.65 -21.28 0.52
CA LYS A 285 7.25 -22.56 1.12
C LYS A 285 6.43 -22.37 2.40
N LYS A 286 6.84 -21.47 3.29
CA LYS A 286 6.12 -21.18 4.55
C LYS A 286 4.74 -20.57 4.30
N ASN A 287 4.63 -19.61 3.38
CA ASN A 287 3.35 -19.00 3.02
C ASN A 287 2.40 -20.00 2.35
N ASN A 288 2.92 -20.83 1.43
CA ASN A 288 2.14 -21.89 0.78
C ASN A 288 1.66 -22.96 1.78
N LYS A 289 2.48 -23.29 2.80
CA LYS A 289 2.06 -24.21 3.88
C LYS A 289 0.89 -23.63 4.68
N SER A 290 0.85 -22.32 4.87
CA SER A 290 -0.28 -21.65 5.53
C SER A 290 -1.58 -21.75 4.71
N LEU A 291 -1.49 -21.59 3.38
CA LEU A 291 -2.65 -21.79 2.49
C LEU A 291 -3.16 -23.23 2.54
N LYS A 292 -2.26 -24.22 2.43
CA LYS A 292 -2.62 -25.64 2.44
C LYS A 292 -3.33 -26.10 3.73
N LYS A 293 -3.29 -25.33 4.80
CA LYS A 293 -4.07 -25.60 6.02
C LYS A 293 -5.52 -25.10 5.93
N ILE A 294 -5.82 -24.23 4.96
CA ILE A 294 -7.11 -23.56 4.83
C ILE A 294 -7.90 -24.16 3.66
N PHE A 295 -7.19 -24.40 2.55
CA PHE A 295 -7.70 -24.88 1.27
C PHE A 295 -7.32 -26.33 0.99
#